data_c58c828536e1469f432197a40f429aad
#
_entry.id   c58c828536e1469f432197a40f429aad
#
_cell.length_a   1.000
_cell.length_b   1.000
_cell.length_c   1.000
_cell.angle_alpha   90.00
_cell.angle_beta   90.00
_cell.angle_gamma   90.00
#
_symmetry.space_group_name_H-M   'P 1'
#
loop_
_entity.id
_entity.type
_entity.pdbx_description
1 polymer ?
#
loop_
_entity_poly.entity_id
_entity_poly.type
_entity_poly.pdbx_seq_one_letter_code
_entity_poly.pdbx_strand_id
1 'polypeptide(L)'
;MSLKDHLYDLRHRLGLALLFITVGTVFGFLWWGWHPFGLWSLGEIVIRPYCGIPESDRLTQVSDDAVRCQLLQTKPFEAFMIQFKVGVAAGMALSAPLWLYQVWAFIAPGLYVKERRFALTFVGIASILFAAGAALAFYVVPQGLGVLVGFGDQQFLTALSGGEYIDFVLALLLIFGVSFELPLVVVMLNAVGVVSYEQLARWRRGIVFALFIFAAVATPGTDPISMVALAVALAILFELAIQISRVHDRREAKKRRAEGWDALPDDEAAPFDYTPSAVEEPAPAPTSTTTTRRVDYDDAT
;
A
#
# COMPACT_ATOMS: atom_id res chain seq x y z
N MET A 1 14.15 -3.14 -20.97
CA MET A 1 13.84 -4.43 -20.32
C MET A 1 12.90 -5.21 -21.22
N SER A 2 13.17 -6.50 -21.45
CA SER A 2 12.25 -7.34 -22.22
C SER A 2 10.99 -7.62 -21.39
N LEU A 3 9.87 -7.91 -22.06
CA LEU A 3 8.61 -8.25 -21.36
C LEU A 3 8.79 -9.46 -20.41
N LYS A 4 9.69 -10.37 -20.78
CA LYS A 4 10.06 -11.55 -19.96
C LYS A 4 10.78 -11.15 -18.69
N ASP A 5 11.70 -10.19 -18.75
CA ASP A 5 12.45 -9.71 -17.58
C ASP A 5 11.52 -9.02 -16.59
N HIS A 6 10.52 -8.25 -17.10
CA HIS A 6 9.52 -7.60 -16.26
C HIS A 6 8.61 -8.60 -15.54
N LEU A 7 8.19 -9.69 -16.23
CA LEU A 7 7.42 -10.77 -15.60
C LEU A 7 8.23 -11.55 -14.56
N TYR A 8 9.54 -11.72 -14.80
CA TYR A 8 10.43 -12.37 -13.82
C TYR A 8 10.60 -11.54 -12.55
N ASP A 9 10.77 -10.21 -12.70
CA ASP A 9 10.85 -9.28 -11.56
C ASP A 9 9.53 -9.25 -10.77
N LEU A 10 8.38 -9.22 -11.46
CA LEU A 10 7.06 -9.32 -10.82
C LEU A 10 6.93 -10.58 -9.97
N ARG A 11 7.24 -11.75 -10.55
CA ARG A 11 7.16 -13.03 -9.84
C ARG A 11 8.04 -13.04 -8.59
N HIS A 12 9.28 -12.56 -8.71
CA HIS A 12 10.23 -12.51 -7.59
C HIS A 12 9.73 -11.61 -6.47
N ARG A 13 9.29 -10.39 -6.79
CA ARG A 13 8.80 -9.40 -5.81
C ARG A 13 7.49 -9.85 -5.16
N LEU A 14 6.58 -10.43 -5.94
CA LEU A 14 5.35 -11.00 -5.41
C LEU A 14 5.64 -12.17 -4.46
N GLY A 15 6.59 -13.04 -4.82
CA GLY A 15 7.04 -14.14 -3.95
C GLY A 15 7.60 -13.64 -2.61
N LEU A 16 8.43 -12.59 -2.64
CA LEU A 16 8.96 -11.97 -1.42
C LEU A 16 7.85 -11.29 -0.58
N ALA A 17 6.92 -10.59 -1.22
CA ALA A 17 5.78 -9.98 -0.53
C ALA A 17 4.93 -11.03 0.19
N LEU A 18 4.60 -12.15 -0.49
CA LEU A 18 3.87 -13.27 0.10
C LEU A 18 4.66 -13.93 1.23
N LEU A 19 5.97 -14.07 1.11
CA LEU A 19 6.82 -14.60 2.17
C LEU A 19 6.74 -13.72 3.43
N PHE A 20 6.87 -12.39 3.28
CA PHE A 20 6.75 -11.46 4.42
C PHE A 20 5.37 -11.51 5.08
N ILE A 21 4.31 -11.55 4.30
CA ILE A 21 2.94 -11.71 4.80
C ILE A 21 2.79 -13.04 5.53
N THR A 22 3.32 -14.14 4.99
CA THR A 22 3.24 -15.47 5.62
C THR A 22 3.96 -15.50 6.96
N VAL A 23 5.18 -14.97 7.03
CA VAL A 23 5.94 -14.87 8.28
C VAL A 23 5.19 -14.00 9.30
N GLY A 24 4.67 -12.86 8.86
CA GLY A 24 3.83 -11.99 9.67
C GLY A 24 2.56 -12.68 10.16
N THR A 25 1.93 -13.51 9.32
CA THR A 25 0.73 -14.30 9.66
C THR A 25 1.02 -15.31 10.77
N VAL A 26 2.13 -16.03 10.67
CA VAL A 26 2.55 -16.97 11.74
C VAL A 26 2.73 -16.22 13.05
N PHE A 27 3.38 -15.07 13.03
CA PHE A 27 3.52 -14.24 14.23
C PHE A 27 2.16 -13.74 14.75
N GLY A 28 1.28 -13.23 13.87
CA GLY A 28 -0.08 -12.79 14.24
C GLY A 28 -0.94 -13.90 14.82
N PHE A 29 -0.83 -15.12 14.28
CA PHE A 29 -1.52 -16.29 14.80
C PHE A 29 -1.07 -16.67 16.21
N LEU A 30 0.24 -16.60 16.48
CA LEU A 30 0.80 -16.86 17.82
C LEU A 30 0.43 -15.75 18.82
N TRP A 31 0.33 -14.50 18.36
CA TRP A 31 -0.04 -13.35 19.20
C TRP A 31 -1.50 -13.38 19.66
N TRP A 32 -2.34 -14.17 19.08
CA TRP A 32 -3.78 -14.23 19.42
C TRP A 32 -4.06 -14.36 20.92
N GLY A 33 -3.39 -15.27 21.60
CA GLY A 33 -3.54 -15.52 23.04
C GLY A 33 -2.34 -15.13 23.88
N TRP A 34 -1.29 -14.61 23.27
CA TRP A 34 -0.04 -14.21 23.92
C TRP A 34 -0.01 -12.72 24.15
N HIS A 35 0.61 -12.29 25.27
CA HIS A 35 0.77 -10.88 25.63
C HIS A 35 2.24 -10.47 25.46
N PRO A 36 2.72 -10.20 24.23
CA PRO A 36 4.10 -9.84 24.01
C PRO A 36 4.39 -8.48 24.66
N PHE A 37 5.44 -8.40 25.43
CA PHE A 37 5.90 -7.16 26.09
C PHE A 37 4.84 -6.46 26.97
N GLY A 38 3.85 -7.19 27.50
CA GLY A 38 2.76 -6.61 28.29
C GLY A 38 1.70 -5.86 27.47
N LEU A 39 1.72 -5.98 26.14
CA LEU A 39 0.69 -5.46 25.26
C LEU A 39 -0.54 -6.39 25.31
N TRP A 40 -1.70 -5.85 24.98
CA TRP A 40 -2.92 -6.64 24.83
C TRP A 40 -2.77 -7.74 23.79
N SER A 41 -3.43 -8.86 24.01
CA SER A 41 -3.48 -9.92 23.01
C SER A 41 -4.24 -9.44 21.77
N LEU A 42 -3.92 -10.03 20.62
CA LEU A 42 -4.58 -9.65 19.35
C LEU A 42 -6.09 -9.92 19.41
N GLY A 43 -6.50 -10.98 20.11
CA GLY A 43 -7.93 -11.28 20.35
C GLY A 43 -8.63 -10.17 21.13
N GLU A 44 -8.01 -9.65 22.21
CA GLU A 44 -8.57 -8.52 22.98
C GLU A 44 -8.68 -7.25 22.13
N ILE A 45 -7.65 -6.93 21.35
CA ILE A 45 -7.66 -5.75 20.49
C ILE A 45 -8.83 -5.80 19.50
N VAL A 46 -9.03 -6.93 18.83
CA VAL A 46 -10.06 -7.05 17.78
C VAL A 46 -11.48 -7.12 18.34
N ILE A 47 -11.66 -7.69 19.56
CA ILE A 47 -12.98 -7.77 20.20
C ILE A 47 -13.39 -6.43 20.84
N ARG A 48 -12.44 -5.58 21.20
CA ARG A 48 -12.68 -4.33 21.92
C ARG A 48 -13.71 -3.39 21.27
N PRO A 49 -13.74 -3.17 19.95
CA PRO A 49 -14.78 -2.35 19.31
C PRO A 49 -16.19 -2.88 19.53
N TYR A 50 -16.38 -4.21 19.52
CA TYR A 50 -17.67 -4.85 19.83
C TYR A 50 -18.12 -4.57 21.27
N CYS A 51 -17.19 -4.59 22.21
CA CYS A 51 -17.47 -4.33 23.63
C CYS A 51 -17.83 -2.85 23.91
N GLY A 52 -17.55 -1.97 23.00
CA GLY A 52 -17.95 -0.55 23.05
C GLY A 52 -19.44 -0.31 22.69
N ILE A 53 -20.15 -1.31 22.16
CA ILE A 53 -21.59 -1.22 21.87
C ILE A 53 -22.35 -1.31 23.19
N PRO A 54 -23.46 -0.51 23.38
CA PRO A 54 -24.30 -0.59 24.58
C PRO A 54 -24.79 -1.99 24.87
N GLU A 55 -24.89 -2.36 26.14
CA GLU A 55 -25.32 -3.71 26.59
C GLU A 55 -26.74 -4.07 26.13
N SER A 56 -27.62 -3.07 25.95
CA SER A 56 -28.96 -3.25 25.40
C SER A 56 -28.98 -3.84 24.00
N ASP A 57 -27.93 -3.56 23.22
CA ASP A 57 -27.88 -3.84 21.78
C ASP A 57 -26.98 -5.03 21.44
N ARG A 58 -26.48 -5.73 22.46
CA ARG A 58 -25.64 -6.94 22.28
C ARG A 58 -26.17 -8.09 23.12
N LEU A 59 -26.08 -9.32 22.60
CA LEU A 59 -26.33 -10.50 23.40
C LEU A 59 -25.17 -10.71 24.38
N THR A 60 -25.38 -10.32 25.61
CA THR A 60 -24.46 -10.63 26.73
C THR A 60 -24.95 -11.88 27.43
N GLN A 61 -24.11 -12.91 27.50
CA GLN A 61 -24.34 -13.96 28.48
C GLN A 61 -23.99 -13.43 29.86
N VAL A 62 -25.02 -13.19 30.66
CA VAL A 62 -24.88 -12.84 32.09
C VAL A 62 -24.44 -14.09 32.83
N SER A 63 -23.16 -14.27 33.07
CA SER A 63 -22.70 -15.21 34.10
C SER A 63 -22.47 -14.39 35.38
N ASP A 64 -22.87 -14.98 36.52
CA ASP A 64 -23.01 -14.32 37.84
C ASP A 64 -21.78 -13.55 38.40
N ASP A 65 -20.59 -13.61 37.79
CA ASP A 65 -19.36 -13.06 38.38
C ASP A 65 -18.63 -12.00 37.58
N ALA A 66 -18.94 -11.76 36.34
CA ALA A 66 -18.48 -10.60 35.54
C ALA A 66 -19.17 -10.58 34.19
N VAL A 67 -19.67 -9.43 33.76
CA VAL A 67 -20.14 -9.19 32.39
C VAL A 67 -18.93 -9.32 31.45
N ARG A 68 -18.64 -10.53 30.99
CA ARG A 68 -17.58 -10.76 30.00
C ARG A 68 -18.18 -10.52 28.62
N CYS A 69 -17.63 -9.54 27.92
CA CYS A 69 -17.94 -9.33 26.52
C CYS A 69 -17.35 -10.47 25.70
N GLN A 70 -18.21 -11.37 25.21
CA GLN A 70 -17.84 -12.54 24.41
C GLN A 70 -18.59 -12.53 23.09
N LEU A 71 -17.92 -12.95 22.03
CA LEU A 71 -18.55 -13.15 20.72
C LEU A 71 -19.30 -14.48 20.69
N LEU A 72 -20.49 -14.47 20.06
CA LEU A 72 -21.28 -15.69 19.88
C LEU A 72 -20.62 -16.59 18.83
N GLN A 73 -20.29 -17.82 19.24
CA GLN A 73 -19.80 -18.85 18.33
C GLN A 73 -20.99 -19.68 17.84
N THR A 74 -21.22 -19.69 16.53
CA THR A 74 -22.34 -20.42 15.91
C THR A 74 -21.91 -21.70 15.20
N LYS A 75 -20.62 -21.84 14.86
CA LYS A 75 -20.07 -22.98 14.12
C LYS A 75 -18.89 -23.60 14.86
N PRO A 76 -18.69 -24.95 14.80
CA PRO A 76 -17.66 -25.64 15.58
C PRO A 76 -16.23 -25.16 15.35
N PHE A 77 -15.88 -24.79 14.10
CA PHE A 77 -14.53 -24.33 13.72
C PHE A 77 -14.42 -22.81 13.62
N GLU A 78 -15.44 -22.06 14.03
CA GLU A 78 -15.49 -20.60 13.86
C GLU A 78 -14.35 -19.91 14.60
N ALA A 79 -14.08 -20.28 15.84
CA ALA A 79 -13.00 -19.70 16.65
C ALA A 79 -11.62 -19.88 16.00
N PHE A 80 -11.34 -21.05 15.44
CA PHE A 80 -10.10 -21.32 14.72
C PHE A 80 -9.99 -20.44 13.44
N MET A 81 -11.08 -20.36 12.66
CA MET A 81 -11.11 -19.52 11.45
C MET A 81 -10.97 -18.04 11.78
N ILE A 82 -11.56 -17.56 12.86
CA ILE A 82 -11.39 -16.19 13.36
C ILE A 82 -9.91 -15.94 13.68
N GLN A 83 -9.28 -16.80 14.47
CA GLN A 83 -7.88 -16.67 14.83
C GLN A 83 -6.98 -16.66 13.60
N PHE A 84 -7.24 -17.52 12.61
CA PHE A 84 -6.50 -17.58 11.38
C PHE A 84 -6.65 -16.30 10.54
N LYS A 85 -7.88 -15.84 10.31
CA LYS A 85 -8.19 -14.61 9.56
C LYS A 85 -7.56 -13.38 10.21
N VAL A 86 -7.69 -13.24 11.52
CA VAL A 86 -7.10 -12.13 12.27
C VAL A 86 -5.57 -12.22 12.25
N GLY A 87 -5.00 -13.43 12.33
CA GLY A 87 -3.56 -13.65 12.16
C GLY A 87 -3.04 -13.20 10.79
N VAL A 88 -3.78 -13.50 9.71
CA VAL A 88 -3.45 -13.03 8.35
C VAL A 88 -3.51 -11.51 8.26
N ALA A 89 -4.57 -10.89 8.76
CA ALA A 89 -4.72 -9.43 8.72
C ALA A 89 -3.64 -8.71 9.54
N ALA A 90 -3.34 -9.21 10.74
CA ALA A 90 -2.25 -8.70 11.56
C ALA A 90 -0.89 -8.90 10.88
N GLY A 91 -0.65 -10.06 10.27
CA GLY A 91 0.54 -10.35 9.51
C GLY A 91 0.72 -9.38 8.35
N MET A 92 -0.34 -9.10 7.60
CA MET A 92 -0.35 -8.12 6.52
C MET A 92 -0.05 -6.70 7.03
N ALA A 93 -0.67 -6.30 8.14
CA ALA A 93 -0.45 -4.97 8.74
C ALA A 93 0.97 -4.81 9.29
N LEU A 94 1.49 -5.78 10.01
CA LEU A 94 2.84 -5.73 10.58
C LEU A 94 3.94 -5.78 9.51
N SER A 95 3.72 -6.56 8.45
CA SER A 95 4.66 -6.64 7.32
C SER A 95 4.44 -5.54 6.27
N ALA A 96 3.53 -4.58 6.49
CA ALA A 96 3.19 -3.55 5.53
C ALA A 96 4.42 -2.82 4.94
N PRO A 97 5.41 -2.37 5.71
CA PRO A 97 6.59 -1.72 5.13
C PRO A 97 7.36 -2.62 4.15
N LEU A 98 7.37 -3.92 4.39
CA LEU A 98 8.14 -4.88 3.59
C LEU A 98 7.43 -5.24 2.28
N TRP A 99 6.13 -5.58 2.32
CA TRP A 99 5.41 -5.91 1.11
C TRP A 99 5.04 -4.65 0.29
N LEU A 100 4.76 -3.52 0.92
CA LEU A 100 4.61 -2.24 0.22
C LEU A 100 5.90 -1.86 -0.53
N TYR A 101 7.07 -2.07 0.08
CA TYR A 101 8.34 -1.87 -0.63
C TYR A 101 8.42 -2.71 -1.91
N GLN A 102 8.00 -3.97 -1.88
CA GLN A 102 8.02 -4.83 -3.08
C GLN A 102 7.05 -4.33 -4.17
N VAL A 103 5.84 -3.92 -3.75
CA VAL A 103 4.83 -3.37 -4.66
C VAL A 103 5.32 -2.08 -5.31
N TRP A 104 5.80 -1.13 -4.50
CA TRP A 104 6.26 0.16 -5.00
C TRP A 104 7.52 0.05 -5.85
N ALA A 105 8.45 -0.82 -5.48
CA ALA A 105 9.65 -1.10 -6.28
C ALA A 105 9.33 -1.75 -7.64
N PHE A 106 8.18 -2.43 -7.76
CA PHE A 106 7.70 -2.95 -9.05
C PHE A 106 7.04 -1.86 -9.90
N ILE A 107 6.20 -0.99 -9.30
CA ILE A 107 5.44 0.03 -10.03
C ILE A 107 6.37 1.12 -10.59
N ALA A 108 7.47 1.44 -9.91
CA ALA A 108 8.35 2.54 -10.27
C ALA A 108 9.81 2.14 -10.54
N PRO A 109 10.07 1.22 -11.48
CA PRO A 109 11.44 0.77 -11.76
C PRO A 109 12.34 1.89 -12.32
N GLY A 110 11.78 2.90 -13.00
CA GLY A 110 12.51 4.01 -13.59
C GLY A 110 12.96 5.10 -12.61
N LEU A 111 12.30 5.24 -11.47
CA LEU A 111 12.57 6.27 -10.48
C LEU A 111 13.70 5.90 -9.51
N TYR A 112 13.91 4.59 -9.30
CA TYR A 112 14.79 4.08 -8.23
C TYR A 112 16.26 4.00 -8.58
N VAL A 113 16.63 4.18 -9.85
CA VAL A 113 18.03 4.02 -10.29
C VAL A 113 18.95 5.11 -9.72
N LYS A 114 18.42 6.26 -9.28
CA LYS A 114 19.25 7.38 -8.80
C LYS A 114 19.15 7.72 -7.32
N GLU A 115 18.07 7.36 -6.57
CA GLU A 115 17.96 7.74 -5.16
C GLU A 115 17.23 6.69 -4.28
N ARG A 116 18.01 5.80 -3.68
CA ARG A 116 17.54 4.85 -2.66
C ARG A 116 16.78 5.55 -1.50
N ARG A 117 17.17 6.79 -1.17
CA ARG A 117 16.51 7.60 -0.14
C ARG A 117 15.06 7.94 -0.49
N PHE A 118 14.80 8.25 -1.75
CA PHE A 118 13.44 8.56 -2.23
C PHE A 118 12.51 7.34 -2.07
N ALA A 119 12.97 6.16 -2.47
CA ALA A 119 12.23 4.91 -2.33
C ALA A 119 11.86 4.61 -0.87
N LEU A 120 12.82 4.73 0.05
CA LEU A 120 12.59 4.48 1.47
C LEU A 120 11.63 5.50 2.10
N THR A 121 11.74 6.79 1.72
CA THR A 121 10.82 7.83 2.18
C THR A 121 9.39 7.54 1.70
N PHE A 122 9.26 7.12 0.44
CA PHE A 122 7.96 6.82 -0.15
C PHE A 122 7.30 5.63 0.52
N VAL A 123 8.03 4.55 0.75
CA VAL A 123 7.55 3.36 1.48
C VAL A 123 7.23 3.70 2.94
N GLY A 124 8.02 4.56 3.57
CA GLY A 124 7.73 5.05 4.92
C GLY A 124 6.40 5.79 4.99
N ILE A 125 6.14 6.70 4.04
CA ILE A 125 4.85 7.41 3.93
C ILE A 125 3.71 6.43 3.65
N ALA A 126 3.88 5.50 2.73
CA ALA A 126 2.92 4.44 2.43
C ALA A 126 2.55 3.65 3.68
N SER A 127 3.53 3.16 4.43
CA SER A 127 3.30 2.40 5.67
C SER A 127 2.53 3.22 6.72
N ILE A 128 2.80 4.51 6.83
CA ILE A 128 2.09 5.41 7.74
C ILE A 128 0.65 5.62 7.26
N LEU A 129 0.41 5.83 5.95
CA LEU A 129 -0.93 5.98 5.40
C LEU A 129 -1.74 4.70 5.58
N PHE A 130 -1.16 3.53 5.28
CA PHE A 130 -1.81 2.24 5.51
C PHE A 130 -2.24 2.07 6.97
N ALA A 131 -1.32 2.34 7.92
CA ALA A 131 -1.60 2.27 9.35
C ALA A 131 -2.67 3.29 9.77
N ALA A 132 -2.64 4.51 9.24
CA ALA A 132 -3.65 5.54 9.51
C ALA A 132 -5.04 5.13 8.97
N GLY A 133 -5.11 4.53 7.78
CA GLY A 133 -6.35 3.97 7.23
C GLY A 133 -6.91 2.87 8.11
N ALA A 134 -6.09 1.90 8.52
CA ALA A 134 -6.48 0.82 9.42
C ALA A 134 -6.92 1.37 10.79
N ALA A 135 -6.23 2.35 11.36
CA ALA A 135 -6.61 2.99 12.61
C ALA A 135 -7.96 3.72 12.50
N LEU A 136 -8.21 4.43 11.39
CA LEU A 136 -9.49 5.07 11.14
C LEU A 136 -10.61 4.05 11.02
N ALA A 137 -10.40 2.94 10.31
CA ALA A 137 -11.37 1.85 10.23
C ALA A 137 -11.70 1.31 11.62
N PHE A 138 -10.68 1.02 12.43
CA PHE A 138 -10.88 0.55 13.80
C PHE A 138 -11.70 1.51 14.67
N TYR A 139 -11.51 2.82 14.48
CA TYR A 139 -12.28 3.84 15.17
C TYR A 139 -13.73 3.91 14.67
N VAL A 140 -13.98 3.69 13.37
CA VAL A 140 -15.30 3.81 12.74
C VAL A 140 -16.16 2.55 12.96
N VAL A 141 -15.55 1.38 13.18
CA VAL A 141 -16.26 0.09 13.37
C VAL A 141 -17.39 0.17 14.42
N PRO A 142 -17.19 0.68 15.67
CA PRO A 142 -18.27 0.71 16.66
C PRO A 142 -19.45 1.55 16.22
N GLN A 143 -19.19 2.68 15.53
CA GLN A 143 -20.24 3.59 15.05
C GLN A 143 -21.06 2.94 13.92
N GLY A 144 -20.38 2.28 12.97
CA GLY A 144 -21.04 1.57 11.88
C GLY A 144 -21.90 0.42 12.42
N LEU A 145 -21.36 -0.40 13.31
CA LEU A 145 -22.08 -1.49 13.95
C LEU A 145 -23.27 -1.00 14.78
N GLY A 146 -23.11 0.08 15.55
CA GLY A 146 -24.20 0.64 16.35
C GLY A 146 -25.40 1.04 15.50
N VAL A 147 -25.16 1.63 14.31
CA VAL A 147 -26.23 1.95 13.36
C VAL A 147 -26.85 0.69 12.77
N LEU A 148 -26.06 -0.29 12.35
CA LEU A 148 -26.59 -1.53 11.77
C LEU A 148 -27.45 -2.32 12.76
N VAL A 149 -27.01 -2.43 14.01
CA VAL A 149 -27.78 -3.08 15.08
C VAL A 149 -29.02 -2.28 15.43
N GLY A 150 -28.93 -0.95 15.45
CA GLY A 150 -30.06 -0.06 15.75
C GLY A 150 -31.21 -0.12 14.73
N PHE A 151 -30.97 -0.53 13.48
CA PHE A 151 -32.05 -0.78 12.51
C PHE A 151 -32.97 -1.93 12.89
N GLY A 152 -32.51 -2.87 13.73
CA GLY A 152 -33.29 -4.01 14.17
C GLY A 152 -34.40 -3.66 15.15
N ASP A 153 -34.25 -2.59 15.93
CA ASP A 153 -35.15 -2.08 16.97
C ASP A 153 -35.97 -3.20 17.68
N GLN A 154 -37.16 -2.91 18.15
CA GLN A 154 -37.98 -3.84 18.95
C GLN A 154 -38.47 -5.08 18.21
N GLN A 155 -38.33 -5.18 16.90
CA GLN A 155 -38.87 -6.26 16.08
C GLN A 155 -37.89 -7.42 15.83
N PHE A 156 -36.60 -7.17 15.97
CA PHE A 156 -35.55 -8.17 15.70
C PHE A 156 -34.58 -8.30 16.87
N LEU A 157 -34.34 -9.51 17.32
CA LEU A 157 -33.24 -9.80 18.23
C LEU A 157 -31.96 -9.99 17.40
N THR A 158 -31.11 -8.97 17.35
CA THR A 158 -29.88 -9.02 16.56
C THR A 158 -28.81 -9.80 17.30
N ALA A 159 -28.60 -11.06 16.89
CA ALA A 159 -27.50 -11.89 17.37
C ALA A 159 -26.38 -11.88 16.33
N LEU A 160 -25.35 -11.05 16.52
CA LEU A 160 -24.20 -11.02 15.62
C LEU A 160 -23.26 -12.18 15.93
N SER A 161 -23.01 -13.08 14.95
CA SER A 161 -22.01 -14.13 15.13
C SER A 161 -20.60 -13.56 15.16
N GLY A 162 -19.72 -14.22 15.93
CA GLY A 162 -18.32 -13.81 16.01
C GLY A 162 -17.64 -13.77 14.63
N GLY A 163 -17.97 -14.73 13.76
CA GLY A 163 -17.42 -14.79 12.40
C GLY A 163 -17.83 -13.61 11.54
N GLU A 164 -19.13 -13.25 11.53
CA GLU A 164 -19.64 -12.12 10.76
C GLU A 164 -19.05 -10.78 11.24
N TYR A 165 -18.98 -10.60 12.56
CA TYR A 165 -18.32 -9.43 13.15
C TYR A 165 -16.87 -9.30 12.69
N ILE A 166 -16.08 -10.36 12.82
CA ILE A 166 -14.68 -10.36 12.42
C ILE A 166 -14.52 -10.14 10.93
N ASP A 167 -15.33 -10.76 10.08
CA ASP A 167 -15.28 -10.54 8.64
C ASP A 167 -15.56 -9.08 8.27
N PHE A 168 -16.52 -8.45 8.92
CA PHE A 168 -16.82 -7.04 8.76
C PHE A 168 -15.62 -6.14 9.17
N VAL A 169 -15.09 -6.36 10.38
CA VAL A 169 -13.95 -5.59 10.89
C VAL A 169 -12.72 -5.71 9.98
N LEU A 170 -12.37 -6.95 9.61
CA LEU A 170 -11.19 -7.20 8.79
C LEU A 170 -11.35 -6.63 7.37
N ALA A 171 -12.54 -6.73 6.80
CA ALA A 171 -12.82 -6.11 5.50
C ALA A 171 -12.65 -4.59 5.56
N LEU A 172 -13.19 -3.92 6.59
CA LEU A 172 -13.01 -2.48 6.78
C LEU A 172 -11.52 -2.11 6.96
N LEU A 173 -10.79 -2.82 7.81
CA LEU A 173 -9.36 -2.56 8.05
C LEU A 173 -8.55 -2.64 6.76
N LEU A 174 -8.79 -3.67 5.94
CA LEU A 174 -8.09 -3.85 4.67
C LEU A 174 -8.49 -2.81 3.64
N ILE A 175 -9.79 -2.55 3.48
CA ILE A 175 -10.29 -1.58 2.51
C ILE A 175 -9.77 -0.18 2.83
N PHE A 176 -9.86 0.27 4.08
CA PHE A 176 -9.36 1.57 4.49
C PHE A 176 -7.84 1.65 4.35
N GLY A 177 -7.10 0.63 4.83
CA GLY A 177 -5.65 0.59 4.72
C GLY A 177 -5.17 0.70 3.28
N VAL A 178 -5.71 -0.13 2.38
CA VAL A 178 -5.33 -0.11 0.96
C VAL A 178 -5.82 1.15 0.25
N SER A 179 -7.02 1.64 0.57
CA SER A 179 -7.56 2.86 -0.05
C SER A 179 -6.74 4.11 0.25
N PHE A 180 -6.11 4.17 1.42
CA PHE A 180 -5.24 5.28 1.81
C PHE A 180 -3.95 5.34 0.97
N GLU A 181 -3.60 4.27 0.24
CA GLU A 181 -2.51 4.28 -0.72
C GLU A 181 -2.87 5.03 -2.03
N LEU A 182 -4.17 5.17 -2.38
CA LEU A 182 -4.60 5.80 -3.63
C LEU A 182 -4.09 7.25 -3.81
N PRO A 183 -4.17 8.14 -2.81
CA PRO A 183 -3.61 9.49 -2.91
C PRO A 183 -2.09 9.49 -3.13
N LEU A 184 -1.38 8.53 -2.56
CA LEU A 184 0.05 8.38 -2.74
C LEU A 184 0.42 7.92 -4.15
N VAL A 185 -0.40 7.04 -4.76
CA VAL A 185 -0.27 6.66 -6.19
C VAL A 185 -0.36 7.91 -7.07
N VAL A 186 -1.30 8.82 -6.77
CA VAL A 186 -1.46 10.06 -7.55
C VAL A 186 -0.23 10.97 -7.43
N VAL A 187 0.31 11.14 -6.22
CA VAL A 187 1.55 11.91 -6.02
C VAL A 187 2.71 11.28 -6.80
N MET A 188 2.79 9.96 -6.83
CA MET A 188 3.82 9.28 -7.59
C MET A 188 3.66 9.46 -9.10
N LEU A 189 2.45 9.34 -9.63
CA LEU A 189 2.18 9.58 -11.05
C LEU A 189 2.53 11.01 -11.46
N ASN A 190 2.33 11.97 -10.57
CA ASN A 190 2.79 13.35 -10.78
C ASN A 190 4.32 13.45 -10.74
N ALA A 191 4.98 12.81 -9.77
CA ALA A 191 6.44 12.84 -9.65
C ALA A 191 7.16 12.20 -10.86
N VAL A 192 6.52 11.22 -11.51
CA VAL A 192 7.00 10.59 -12.77
C VAL A 192 6.67 11.43 -14.00
N GLY A 193 5.82 12.47 -13.86
CA GLY A 193 5.41 13.33 -14.97
C GLY A 193 4.25 12.76 -15.82
N VAL A 194 3.61 11.67 -15.39
CA VAL A 194 2.44 11.09 -16.09
C VAL A 194 1.21 11.98 -15.95
N VAL A 195 1.04 12.61 -14.79
CA VAL A 195 -0.11 13.45 -14.48
C VAL A 195 0.38 14.80 -13.93
N SER A 196 -0.05 15.90 -14.55
CA SER A 196 0.29 17.24 -14.09
C SER A 196 -0.70 17.76 -13.03
N TYR A 197 -0.25 18.74 -12.20
CA TYR A 197 -1.13 19.44 -11.28
C TYR A 197 -2.35 20.05 -12.00
N GLU A 198 -2.18 20.60 -13.21
CA GLU A 198 -3.27 21.24 -13.97
C GLU A 198 -4.36 20.23 -14.34
N GLN A 199 -3.97 19.01 -14.71
CA GLN A 199 -4.91 17.92 -14.98
C GLN A 199 -5.66 17.52 -13.72
N LEU A 200 -4.96 17.32 -12.59
CA LEU A 200 -5.56 16.99 -11.31
C LEU A 200 -6.53 18.06 -10.83
N ALA A 201 -6.13 19.33 -10.94
CA ALA A 201 -6.97 20.47 -10.54
C ALA A 201 -8.24 20.58 -11.41
N ARG A 202 -8.14 20.30 -12.71
CA ARG A 202 -9.29 20.31 -13.63
C ARG A 202 -10.28 19.20 -13.31
N TRP A 203 -9.78 18.01 -12.97
CA TRP A 203 -10.59 16.81 -12.70
C TRP A 203 -11.02 16.67 -11.23
N ARG A 204 -10.62 17.59 -10.36
CA ARG A 204 -10.85 17.57 -8.92
C ARG A 204 -12.27 17.17 -8.53
N ARG A 205 -13.31 17.81 -9.13
CA ARG A 205 -14.71 17.51 -8.82
C ARG A 205 -15.11 16.09 -9.23
N GLY A 206 -14.65 15.64 -10.40
CA GLY A 206 -14.91 14.28 -10.89
C GLY A 206 -14.24 13.22 -10.03
N ILE A 207 -13.01 13.47 -9.58
CA ILE A 207 -12.27 12.53 -8.72
C ILE A 207 -12.93 12.43 -7.35
N VAL A 208 -13.30 13.55 -6.73
CA VAL A 208 -14.02 13.52 -5.45
C VAL A 208 -15.32 12.73 -5.58
N PHE A 209 -16.09 12.97 -6.66
CA PHE A 209 -17.30 12.19 -6.92
C PHE A 209 -17.00 10.68 -7.09
N ALA A 210 -15.96 10.34 -7.84
CA ALA A 210 -15.54 8.95 -8.02
C ALA A 210 -15.09 8.29 -6.70
N LEU A 211 -14.44 9.04 -5.79
CA LEU A 211 -14.07 8.54 -4.47
C LEU A 211 -15.31 8.24 -3.60
N PHE A 212 -16.38 9.02 -3.71
CA PHE A 212 -17.63 8.70 -3.02
C PHE A 212 -18.28 7.43 -3.57
N ILE A 213 -18.31 7.27 -4.91
CA ILE A 213 -18.81 6.03 -5.52
C ILE A 213 -17.93 4.85 -5.11
N PHE A 214 -16.61 5.01 -5.15
CA PHE A 214 -15.68 3.98 -4.72
C PHE A 214 -15.93 3.57 -3.26
N ALA A 215 -16.06 4.53 -2.35
CA ALA A 215 -16.34 4.25 -0.95
C ALA A 215 -17.69 3.51 -0.78
N ALA A 216 -18.73 3.89 -1.53
CA ALA A 216 -20.03 3.23 -1.47
C ALA A 216 -20.00 1.77 -1.94
N VAL A 217 -19.15 1.45 -2.93
CA VAL A 217 -19.02 0.07 -3.44
C VAL A 217 -18.05 -0.75 -2.60
N ALA A 218 -16.99 -0.12 -2.09
CA ALA A 218 -15.92 -0.80 -1.38
C ALA A 218 -16.30 -1.16 0.06
N THR A 219 -17.10 -0.32 0.76
CA THR A 219 -17.46 -0.60 2.16
C THR A 219 -18.41 -1.80 2.28
N PRO A 220 -18.10 -2.80 3.13
CA PRO A 220 -18.93 -3.98 3.31
C PRO A 220 -20.20 -3.63 4.07
N GLY A 221 -21.31 -4.33 3.76
CA GLY A 221 -22.58 -4.21 4.49
C GLY A 221 -23.36 -2.93 4.24
N THR A 222 -23.01 -2.10 3.23
CA THR A 222 -23.68 -0.83 2.91
C THR A 222 -23.83 0.12 4.12
N ASP A 223 -22.93 0.02 5.07
CA ASP A 223 -22.88 0.87 6.25
C ASP A 223 -22.58 2.35 5.87
N PRO A 224 -23.54 3.26 6.07
CA PRO A 224 -23.39 4.65 5.62
C PRO A 224 -22.32 5.41 6.40
N ILE A 225 -22.03 5.02 7.66
CA ILE A 225 -21.03 5.72 8.48
C ILE A 225 -19.63 5.41 7.96
N SER A 226 -19.30 4.13 7.76
CA SER A 226 -17.99 3.74 7.22
C SER A 226 -17.79 4.26 5.80
N MET A 227 -18.85 4.25 4.96
CA MET A 227 -18.82 4.82 3.62
C MET A 227 -18.47 6.32 3.65
N VAL A 228 -19.18 7.12 4.44
CA VAL A 228 -18.94 8.57 4.53
C VAL A 228 -17.55 8.85 5.13
N ALA A 229 -17.17 8.13 6.19
CA ALA A 229 -15.86 8.28 6.81
C ALA A 229 -14.72 8.01 5.81
N LEU A 230 -14.80 6.92 5.03
CA LEU A 230 -13.83 6.60 3.98
C LEU A 230 -13.80 7.66 2.89
N ALA A 231 -14.98 8.05 2.37
CA ALA A 231 -15.07 9.03 1.29
C ALA A 231 -14.50 10.41 1.69
N VAL A 232 -14.83 10.89 2.89
CA VAL A 232 -14.32 12.17 3.41
C VAL A 232 -12.81 12.10 3.64
N ALA A 233 -12.33 11.03 4.28
CA ALA A 233 -10.91 10.85 4.52
C ALA A 233 -10.11 10.81 3.21
N LEU A 234 -10.58 10.05 2.22
CA LEU A 234 -9.94 9.99 0.90
C LEU A 234 -10.00 11.34 0.17
N ALA A 235 -11.11 12.08 0.26
CA ALA A 235 -11.21 13.40 -0.35
C ALA A 235 -10.19 14.38 0.26
N ILE A 236 -10.01 14.36 1.59
CA ILE A 236 -9.00 15.18 2.27
C ILE A 236 -7.57 14.78 1.84
N LEU A 237 -7.26 13.49 1.84
CA LEU A 237 -5.94 12.99 1.44
C LEU A 237 -5.66 13.29 -0.05
N PHE A 238 -6.68 13.18 -0.89
CA PHE A 238 -6.56 13.51 -2.31
C PHE A 238 -6.30 15.01 -2.51
N GLU A 239 -6.97 15.88 -1.74
CA GLU A 239 -6.70 17.31 -1.77
C GLU A 239 -5.25 17.62 -1.35
N LEU A 240 -4.75 16.95 -0.32
CA LEU A 240 -3.33 17.06 0.08
C LEU A 240 -2.39 16.59 -1.05
N ALA A 241 -2.74 15.49 -1.74
CA ALA A 241 -1.98 15.00 -2.89
C ALA A 241 -1.92 16.04 -4.02
N ILE A 242 -3.03 16.72 -4.33
CA ILE A 242 -3.05 17.82 -5.31
C ILE A 242 -2.14 18.97 -4.87
N GLN A 243 -2.14 19.36 -3.60
CA GLN A 243 -1.27 20.44 -3.10
C GLN A 243 0.22 20.04 -3.17
N ILE A 244 0.54 18.80 -2.85
CA ILE A 244 1.91 18.27 -2.98
C ILE A 244 2.35 18.32 -4.45
N SER A 245 1.51 17.85 -5.37
CA SER A 245 1.75 17.90 -6.82
C SER A 245 1.96 19.33 -7.32
N ARG A 246 1.18 20.29 -6.81
CA ARG A 246 1.35 21.72 -7.12
C ARG A 246 2.72 22.25 -6.72
N VAL A 247 3.18 21.89 -5.53
CA VAL A 247 4.49 22.31 -5.03
C VAL A 247 5.60 21.66 -5.84
N HIS A 248 5.43 20.38 -6.19
CA HIS A 248 6.39 19.64 -7.02
C HIS A 248 6.54 20.28 -8.41
N ASP A 249 5.44 20.47 -9.15
CA ASP A 249 5.44 21.03 -10.50
C ASP A 249 6.03 22.46 -10.52
N ARG A 250 5.72 23.27 -9.49
CA ARG A 250 6.31 24.61 -9.36
C ARG A 250 7.83 24.58 -9.14
N ARG A 251 8.32 23.62 -8.35
CA ARG A 251 9.77 23.46 -8.12
C ARG A 251 10.47 23.01 -9.40
N GLU A 252 9.89 22.07 -10.11
CA GLU A 252 10.40 21.59 -11.40
C GLU A 252 10.43 22.72 -12.44
N ALA A 253 9.34 23.49 -12.58
CA ALA A 253 9.29 24.63 -13.50
C ALA A 253 10.34 25.70 -13.13
N LYS A 254 10.54 25.98 -11.83
CA LYS A 254 11.59 26.91 -11.39
C LYS A 254 12.99 26.41 -11.71
N LYS A 255 13.23 25.11 -11.57
CA LYS A 255 14.52 24.47 -11.89
C LYS A 255 14.81 24.57 -13.39
N ARG A 256 13.85 24.21 -14.26
CA ARG A 256 13.97 24.33 -15.72
C ARG A 256 14.29 25.76 -16.16
N ARG A 257 13.62 26.77 -15.56
CA ARG A 257 13.90 28.18 -15.85
C ARG A 257 15.33 28.59 -15.41
N ALA A 258 15.78 28.08 -14.24
CA ALA A 258 17.14 28.39 -13.76
C ALA A 258 18.23 27.73 -14.60
N GLU A 259 17.93 26.56 -15.20
CA GLU A 259 18.81 25.84 -16.12
C GLU A 259 18.76 26.40 -17.55
N GLY A 260 17.90 27.41 -17.82
CA GLY A 260 17.83 28.09 -19.13
C GLY A 260 17.11 27.31 -20.23
N TRP A 261 16.48 26.18 -19.88
CA TRP A 261 15.80 25.31 -20.86
C TRP A 261 14.61 25.98 -21.53
N ASP A 262 13.93 26.91 -20.82
CA ASP A 262 12.77 27.65 -21.35
C ASP A 262 13.18 28.82 -22.28
N ALA A 263 14.49 29.14 -22.38
CA ALA A 263 15.01 30.25 -23.15
C ALA A 263 15.56 29.81 -24.53
N LEU A 264 15.64 28.52 -24.79
CA LEU A 264 16.11 28.00 -26.08
C LEU A 264 14.97 28.04 -27.10
N PRO A 265 15.22 28.61 -28.31
CA PRO A 265 14.30 28.46 -29.44
C PRO A 265 14.11 26.96 -29.77
N ASP A 266 12.93 26.61 -30.32
CA ASP A 266 12.60 25.20 -30.68
C ASP A 266 13.60 24.57 -31.66
N ASP A 267 14.43 25.40 -32.36
CA ASP A 267 15.42 25.01 -33.38
C ASP A 267 16.81 24.80 -32.79
N GLU A 268 17.08 25.18 -31.54
CA GLU A 268 18.40 25.03 -30.89
C GLU A 268 18.46 23.80 -30.00
N ALA A 269 19.45 22.93 -30.26
CA ALA A 269 19.75 21.82 -29.41
C ALA A 269 20.23 22.29 -28.03
N ALA A 270 19.68 21.72 -26.95
CA ALA A 270 20.14 22.02 -25.60
C ALA A 270 21.66 21.83 -25.46
N PRO A 271 22.38 22.76 -24.80
CA PRO A 271 23.80 22.61 -24.57
C PRO A 271 24.07 21.33 -23.76
N PHE A 272 24.66 20.37 -24.43
CA PHE A 272 25.15 19.17 -23.76
C PHE A 272 26.48 19.54 -23.10
N ASP A 273 26.47 19.67 -21.78
CA ASP A 273 27.69 19.69 -20.99
C ASP A 273 28.27 18.26 -20.94
N TYR A 274 28.75 17.84 -22.12
CA TYR A 274 29.47 16.58 -22.26
C TYR A 274 30.90 16.79 -21.84
N THR A 275 31.24 16.55 -20.60
CA THR A 275 32.63 16.27 -20.21
C THR A 275 32.91 14.84 -20.63
N PRO A 276 33.66 14.59 -21.72
CA PRO A 276 34.03 13.23 -22.07
C PRO A 276 34.84 12.66 -20.91
N SER A 277 34.35 11.54 -20.36
CA SER A 277 35.15 10.73 -19.45
C SER A 277 36.48 10.48 -20.19
N ALA A 278 37.63 10.76 -19.53
CA ALA A 278 38.90 10.48 -20.12
C ALA A 278 38.88 9.04 -20.67
N VAL A 279 38.87 8.93 -21.99
CA VAL A 279 39.05 7.65 -22.65
C VAL A 279 40.45 7.22 -22.24
N GLU A 280 40.52 6.20 -21.41
CA GLU A 280 41.78 5.55 -21.09
C GLU A 280 42.43 5.21 -22.44
N GLU A 281 43.56 5.82 -22.75
CA GLU A 281 44.29 5.57 -23.98
C GLU A 281 44.47 4.05 -24.08
N PRO A 282 44.04 3.39 -25.17
CA PRO A 282 44.19 1.95 -25.27
C PRO A 282 45.69 1.60 -25.10
N ALA A 283 45.95 0.72 -24.16
CA ALA A 283 47.32 0.25 -23.91
C ALA A 283 47.97 -0.15 -25.24
N PRO A 284 49.24 0.28 -25.51
CA PRO A 284 49.89 -0.02 -26.76
C PRO A 284 49.85 -1.52 -27.03
N ALA A 285 49.34 -1.89 -28.19
CA ALA A 285 49.20 -3.24 -28.61
C ALA A 285 50.58 -3.97 -28.50
N PRO A 286 50.66 -5.15 -27.93
CA PRO A 286 51.91 -5.89 -27.85
C PRO A 286 52.44 -6.08 -29.26
N THR A 287 53.68 -5.65 -29.49
CA THR A 287 54.40 -5.79 -30.73
C THR A 287 54.48 -7.27 -31.07
N SER A 288 53.60 -7.73 -31.96
CA SER A 288 53.68 -9.08 -32.49
C SER A 288 54.91 -9.20 -33.37
N THR A 289 55.95 -9.86 -32.85
CA THR A 289 57.07 -10.31 -33.65
C THR A 289 56.52 -11.38 -34.59
N THR A 290 56.20 -10.96 -35.80
CA THR A 290 55.75 -11.88 -36.86
C THR A 290 56.93 -12.70 -37.29
N THR A 291 57.11 -13.90 -36.69
CA THR A 291 57.94 -14.92 -37.26
C THR A 291 57.12 -15.52 -38.42
N THR A 292 57.43 -15.02 -39.63
CA THR A 292 56.94 -15.60 -40.88
C THR A 292 57.50 -17.01 -41.02
N ARG A 293 56.77 -18.01 -40.60
CA ARG A 293 57.00 -19.40 -40.95
C ARG A 293 56.47 -19.60 -42.35
N ARG A 294 57.37 -19.65 -43.33
CA ARG A 294 57.08 -20.09 -44.70
C ARG A 294 56.58 -21.52 -44.63
N VAL A 295 55.36 -21.72 -45.03
CA VAL A 295 54.83 -23.05 -45.26
C VAL A 295 55.05 -23.33 -46.76
N ASP A 296 56.00 -24.19 -47.08
CA ASP A 296 56.16 -24.74 -48.42
C ASP A 296 55.01 -25.68 -48.72
N TYR A 297 54.26 -25.34 -49.74
CA TYR A 297 53.24 -26.17 -50.37
C TYR A 297 53.93 -26.81 -51.62
N ASP A 298 54.72 -27.81 -51.38
CA ASP A 298 55.06 -28.78 -52.39
C ASP A 298 54.72 -30.19 -51.87
N ASP A 299 53.95 -30.91 -52.66
CA ASP A 299 53.45 -32.27 -52.56
C ASP A 299 51.94 -32.42 -52.31
N ALA A 300 51.22 -32.37 -53.42
CA ALA A 300 50.02 -33.15 -53.66
C ALA A 300 49.91 -33.49 -55.13
N THR A 301 50.41 -34.64 -55.50
CA THR A 301 49.98 -35.41 -56.66
C THR A 301 48.87 -36.35 -56.24
#